data_1dd662d45d12bb9b6bb5344a4b39af1d
#
_entry.id   1dd662d45d12bb9b6bb5344a4b39af1d
#
_cell.length_a   1.000
_cell.length_b   1.000
_cell.length_c   1.000
_cell.angle_alpha   90.00
_cell.angle_beta   90.00
_cell.angle_gamma   90.00
#
_symmetry.space_group_name_H-M   'P 1'
#
loop_
_entity.id
_entity.type
_entity.pdbx_description
1 polymer ?
#
loop_
_entity_poly.entity_id
_entity_poly.type
_entity_poly.pdbx_seq_one_letter_code
_entity_poly.pdbx_strand_id
1 'polypeptide(L)'
;NKADTFAPMLEHLWQTMNSGGFSPILESTLLKFNGGLFAEASAIALDRDQMELLLKASEADWRYVEPAIFGTLLERALNPRERHKLGAHYTPRAYVERLVLPTVIEPLRAEWKEVQAAALTYESLGKHKEAVEEVKAFQRHLCDVRVLDPACGSGNFLYVTLEHMKRLEGEVLNLLGDLGQTGMLDTEGLTVDPHQFLGLEINPRAARIAEMVLWIGYPQWH
;
A
#
# COMPACT_ATOMS: atom_id res chain seq x y z
N ASN A 1 -22.49 12.56 -27.32
CA ASN A 1 -22.54 13.14 -25.96
C ASN A 1 -21.31 12.67 -25.17
N LYS A 2 -20.56 13.58 -24.55
CA LYS A 2 -19.31 13.20 -23.83
C LYS A 2 -19.58 12.22 -22.67
N ALA A 3 -20.75 12.24 -22.07
CA ALA A 3 -21.15 11.31 -21.03
C ALA A 3 -21.25 9.85 -21.52
N ASP A 4 -21.73 9.64 -22.75
CA ASP A 4 -21.91 8.30 -23.30
C ASP A 4 -20.60 7.59 -23.64
N THR A 5 -19.53 8.36 -23.86
CA THR A 5 -18.19 7.83 -24.18
C THR A 5 -17.31 7.62 -22.94
N PHE A 6 -17.69 8.20 -21.81
CA PHE A 6 -16.85 8.17 -20.59
C PHE A 6 -16.65 6.75 -20.06
N ALA A 7 -17.73 5.99 -19.85
CA ALA A 7 -17.62 4.64 -19.32
C ALA A 7 -16.79 3.70 -20.23
N PRO A 8 -17.05 3.63 -21.56
CA PRO A 8 -16.21 2.83 -22.45
C PRO A 8 -14.72 3.26 -22.48
N MET A 9 -14.44 4.56 -22.41
CA MET A 9 -13.05 5.04 -22.33
C MET A 9 -12.37 4.62 -21.03
N LEU A 10 -13.08 4.69 -19.92
CA LEU A 10 -12.56 4.31 -18.62
C LEU A 10 -12.31 2.79 -18.54
N GLU A 11 -13.22 1.97 -19.07
CA GLU A 11 -13.02 0.52 -19.17
C GLU A 11 -11.79 0.17 -20.00
N HIS A 12 -11.60 0.82 -21.14
CA HIS A 12 -10.40 0.63 -21.97
C HIS A 12 -9.12 1.03 -21.23
N LEU A 13 -9.16 2.14 -20.48
CA LEU A 13 -8.02 2.58 -19.66
C LEU A 13 -7.69 1.51 -18.59
N TRP A 14 -8.69 1.01 -17.87
CA TRP A 14 -8.49 -0.01 -16.84
C TRP A 14 -8.00 -1.34 -17.40
N GLN A 15 -8.48 -1.75 -18.59
CA GLN A 15 -7.93 -2.91 -19.30
C GLN A 15 -6.45 -2.72 -19.62
N THR A 16 -6.06 -1.50 -20.08
CA THR A 16 -4.67 -1.19 -20.35
C THR A 16 -3.84 -1.18 -19.06
N MET A 17 -4.38 -0.69 -17.95
CA MET A 17 -3.72 -0.77 -16.63
C MET A 17 -3.55 -2.21 -16.14
N ASN A 18 -4.51 -3.09 -16.43
CA ASN A 18 -4.44 -4.50 -16.06
C ASN A 18 -3.39 -5.29 -16.86
N SER A 19 -3.23 -4.99 -18.14
CA SER A 19 -2.32 -5.72 -19.04
C SER A 19 -0.95 -5.06 -19.22
N GLY A 20 -0.86 -3.77 -18.98
CA GLY A 20 0.21 -2.90 -19.45
C GLY A 20 0.03 -2.56 -20.94
N GLY A 21 0.72 -1.54 -21.41
CA GLY A 21 0.73 -1.14 -22.83
C GLY A 21 0.46 0.33 -23.05
N PHE A 22 0.37 0.72 -24.32
CA PHE A 22 0.11 2.12 -24.69
C PHE A 22 -1.36 2.50 -24.49
N SER A 23 -1.59 3.58 -23.75
CA SER A 23 -2.92 4.16 -23.56
C SER A 23 -3.12 5.36 -24.50
N PRO A 24 -4.03 5.28 -25.48
CA PRO A 24 -4.35 6.44 -26.32
C PRO A 24 -5.03 7.58 -25.55
N ILE A 25 -5.65 7.27 -24.40
CA ILE A 25 -6.36 8.24 -23.56
C ILE A 25 -5.36 9.13 -22.80
N LEU A 26 -4.25 8.54 -22.32
CA LEU A 26 -3.21 9.24 -21.59
C LEU A 26 -1.98 9.57 -22.45
N GLU A 27 -2.00 9.17 -23.72
CA GLU A 27 -0.89 9.34 -24.67
C GLU A 27 0.46 8.83 -24.12
N SER A 28 0.41 7.78 -23.32
CA SER A 28 1.59 7.23 -22.63
C SER A 28 1.54 5.71 -22.49
N THR A 29 2.71 5.11 -22.33
CA THR A 29 2.81 3.68 -22.03
C THR A 29 2.62 3.47 -20.54
N LEU A 30 1.63 2.65 -20.18
CA LEU A 30 1.32 2.27 -18.81
C LEU A 30 2.03 0.96 -18.48
N LEU A 31 2.59 0.89 -17.29
CA LEU A 31 3.05 -0.36 -16.71
C LEU A 31 1.85 -1.19 -16.26
N LYS A 32 2.01 -2.51 -16.29
CA LYS A 32 1.01 -3.41 -15.72
C LYS A 32 0.86 -3.11 -14.23
N PHE A 33 -0.38 -2.85 -13.79
CA PHE A 33 -0.68 -2.67 -12.38
C PHE A 33 -0.60 -4.03 -11.65
N ASN A 34 0.19 -4.10 -10.59
CA ASN A 34 0.30 -5.28 -9.75
C ASN A 34 -0.92 -5.36 -8.83
N GLY A 35 -1.57 -6.52 -8.77
CA GLY A 35 -2.80 -6.74 -8.03
C GLY A 35 -4.02 -6.95 -8.92
N GLY A 36 -5.15 -7.32 -8.30
CA GLY A 36 -6.39 -7.66 -8.99
C GLY A 36 -7.34 -6.50 -9.26
N LEU A 37 -6.98 -5.25 -8.89
CA LEU A 37 -7.89 -4.10 -8.90
C LEU A 37 -8.56 -3.87 -10.26
N PHE A 38 -7.83 -4.03 -11.35
CA PHE A 38 -8.30 -3.82 -12.72
C PHE A 38 -8.64 -5.11 -13.47
N ALA A 39 -8.69 -6.26 -12.78
CA ALA A 39 -9.01 -7.56 -13.40
C ALA A 39 -10.43 -7.60 -14.00
N GLU A 40 -11.37 -6.90 -13.38
CA GLU A 40 -12.72 -6.69 -13.88
C GLU A 40 -12.89 -5.21 -14.26
N ALA A 41 -12.55 -4.88 -15.49
CA ALA A 41 -12.66 -3.52 -16.01
C ALA A 41 -14.11 -3.25 -16.46
N SER A 42 -14.98 -2.86 -15.52
CA SER A 42 -16.34 -2.42 -15.84
C SER A 42 -16.64 -1.07 -15.20
N ALA A 43 -17.11 -0.11 -15.98
CA ALA A 43 -17.45 1.22 -15.54
C ALA A 43 -18.96 1.44 -15.48
N ILE A 44 -19.41 2.21 -14.50
CA ILE A 44 -20.81 2.59 -14.38
C ILE A 44 -21.07 3.79 -15.30
N ALA A 45 -22.13 3.73 -16.09
CA ALA A 45 -22.58 4.89 -16.85
C ALA A 45 -23.06 5.99 -15.89
N LEU A 46 -22.54 7.19 -16.07
CA LEU A 46 -22.86 8.35 -15.25
C LEU A 46 -23.75 9.32 -16.02
N ASP A 47 -24.75 9.86 -15.34
CA ASP A 47 -25.50 10.99 -15.87
C ASP A 47 -24.70 12.31 -15.75
N ARG A 48 -25.30 13.39 -16.23
CA ARG A 48 -24.62 14.69 -16.26
C ARG A 48 -24.27 15.21 -14.86
N ASP A 49 -25.18 15.09 -13.93
CA ASP A 49 -25.01 15.62 -12.55
C ASP A 49 -23.93 14.81 -11.81
N GLN A 50 -23.93 13.48 -11.97
CA GLN A 50 -22.91 12.58 -11.45
C GLN A 50 -21.54 12.88 -12.05
N MET A 51 -21.47 13.19 -13.34
CA MET A 51 -20.23 13.59 -14.02
C MET A 51 -19.70 14.92 -13.47
N GLU A 52 -20.55 15.91 -13.22
CA GLU A 52 -20.16 17.18 -12.61
C GLU A 52 -19.62 16.98 -11.19
N LEU A 53 -20.20 16.07 -10.41
CA LEU A 53 -19.68 15.71 -9.07
C LEU A 53 -18.31 15.05 -9.17
N LEU A 54 -18.11 14.15 -10.12
CA LEU A 54 -16.83 13.48 -10.33
C LEU A 54 -15.75 14.48 -10.76
N LEU A 55 -16.07 15.43 -11.62
CA LEU A 55 -15.17 16.52 -12.02
C LEU A 55 -14.77 17.38 -10.82
N LYS A 56 -15.71 17.78 -9.99
CA LYS A 56 -15.41 18.53 -8.74
C LYS A 56 -14.50 17.72 -7.82
N ALA A 57 -14.75 16.41 -7.68
CA ALA A 57 -13.90 15.55 -6.90
C ALA A 57 -12.48 15.46 -7.47
N SER A 58 -12.32 15.41 -8.81
CA SER A 58 -11.01 15.34 -9.47
C SER A 58 -10.19 16.63 -9.33
N GLU A 59 -10.85 17.78 -9.12
CA GLU A 59 -10.18 19.08 -8.91
C GLU A 59 -9.65 19.24 -7.48
N ALA A 60 -10.06 18.39 -6.54
CA ALA A 60 -9.59 18.44 -5.17
C ALA A 60 -8.13 17.98 -5.05
N ASP A 61 -7.41 18.55 -4.10
CA ASP A 61 -6.04 18.13 -3.81
C ASP A 61 -6.04 16.86 -2.95
N TRP A 62 -5.78 15.71 -3.57
CA TRP A 62 -5.75 14.40 -2.93
C TRP A 62 -4.38 13.98 -2.38
N ARG A 63 -3.33 14.79 -2.60
CA ARG A 63 -1.94 14.42 -2.24
C ARG A 63 -1.73 14.16 -0.76
N TYR A 64 -2.53 14.79 0.10
CA TYR A 64 -2.42 14.69 1.55
C TYR A 64 -3.58 13.91 2.18
N VAL A 65 -4.40 13.27 1.36
CA VAL A 65 -5.54 12.48 1.85
C VAL A 65 -5.05 11.08 2.17
N GLU A 66 -5.26 10.66 3.42
CA GLU A 66 -4.94 9.32 3.87
C GLU A 66 -5.80 8.29 3.12
N PRO A 67 -5.21 7.27 2.45
CA PRO A 67 -5.96 6.26 1.70
C PRO A 67 -7.05 5.55 2.50
N ALA A 68 -6.88 5.40 3.80
CA ALA A 68 -7.86 4.81 4.72
C ALA A 68 -9.22 5.55 4.74
N ILE A 69 -9.31 6.78 4.19
CA ILE A 69 -10.59 7.50 4.05
C ILE A 69 -11.61 6.73 3.20
N PHE A 70 -11.14 5.90 2.25
CA PHE A 70 -12.03 5.07 1.44
C PHE A 70 -12.84 4.08 2.29
N GLY A 71 -12.26 3.59 3.40
CA GLY A 71 -12.99 2.80 4.39
C GLY A 71 -14.13 3.57 5.04
N THR A 72 -13.88 4.83 5.40
CA THR A 72 -14.92 5.73 5.96
C THR A 72 -16.02 6.03 4.94
N LEU A 73 -15.65 6.23 3.67
CA LEU A 73 -16.64 6.46 2.60
C LEU A 73 -17.51 5.22 2.37
N LEU A 74 -16.91 4.03 2.36
CA LEU A 74 -17.66 2.77 2.29
C LEU A 74 -18.62 2.62 3.45
N GLU A 75 -18.15 2.85 4.68
CA GLU A 75 -18.99 2.77 5.88
C GLU A 75 -20.20 3.71 5.78
N ARG A 76 -20.00 4.94 5.31
CA ARG A 76 -21.09 5.91 5.12
C ARG A 76 -22.05 5.53 3.99
N ALA A 77 -21.57 4.87 2.96
CA ALA A 77 -22.38 4.40 1.84
C ALA A 77 -23.27 3.20 2.19
N LEU A 78 -22.93 2.44 3.24
CA LEU A 78 -23.72 1.31 3.68
C LEU A 78 -25.00 1.76 4.41
N ASN A 79 -26.10 1.01 4.20
CA ASN A 79 -27.30 1.14 5.02
C ASN A 79 -26.95 0.90 6.50
N PRO A 80 -27.48 1.69 7.47
CA PRO A 80 -27.21 1.52 8.90
C PRO A 80 -27.43 0.09 9.43
N ARG A 81 -28.42 -0.64 8.90
CA ARG A 81 -28.67 -2.06 9.27
C ARG A 81 -27.61 -3.00 8.72
N GLU A 82 -27.13 -2.77 7.51
CA GLU A 82 -26.05 -3.55 6.90
C GLU A 82 -24.73 -3.26 7.61
N ARG A 83 -24.45 -2.01 7.92
CA ARG A 83 -23.28 -1.58 8.70
C ARG A 83 -23.20 -2.31 10.04
N HIS A 84 -24.32 -2.35 10.77
CA HIS A 84 -24.37 -3.03 12.07
C HIS A 84 -24.18 -4.56 11.94
N LYS A 85 -24.77 -5.19 10.90
CA LYS A 85 -24.58 -6.62 10.64
C LYS A 85 -23.16 -6.99 10.28
N LEU A 86 -22.47 -6.12 9.57
CA LEU A 86 -21.10 -6.36 9.07
C LEU A 86 -20.04 -5.94 10.07
N GLY A 87 -20.43 -5.31 11.22
CA GLY A 87 -19.47 -4.74 12.15
C GLY A 87 -18.58 -3.66 11.51
N ALA A 88 -19.05 -3.07 10.39
CA ALA A 88 -18.27 -2.11 9.60
C ALA A 88 -18.17 -0.78 10.35
N HIS A 89 -17.17 -0.67 11.20
CA HIS A 89 -16.81 0.54 11.93
C HIS A 89 -15.36 0.90 11.62
N TYR A 90 -15.17 2.10 11.09
CA TYR A 90 -13.83 2.63 10.90
C TYR A 90 -13.13 2.79 12.26
N THR A 91 -11.98 2.18 12.39
CA THR A 91 -11.14 2.30 13.58
C THR A 91 -10.19 3.48 13.41
N PRO A 92 -10.26 4.53 14.27
CA PRO A 92 -9.34 5.64 14.19
C PRO A 92 -7.87 5.19 14.30
N ARG A 93 -6.99 5.83 13.55
CA ARG A 93 -5.56 5.50 13.47
C ARG A 93 -4.89 5.30 14.83
N ALA A 94 -5.18 6.15 15.80
CA ALA A 94 -4.60 6.04 17.15
C ALA A 94 -4.93 4.71 17.86
N TYR A 95 -6.06 4.08 17.55
CA TYR A 95 -6.41 2.76 18.08
C TYR A 95 -5.74 1.63 17.28
N VAL A 96 -5.62 1.81 15.97
CA VAL A 96 -4.88 0.88 15.10
C VAL A 96 -3.43 0.78 15.57
N GLU A 97 -2.78 1.90 15.78
CA GLU A 97 -1.39 1.98 16.23
C GLU A 97 -1.17 1.33 17.61
N ARG A 98 -2.14 1.41 18.53
CA ARG A 98 -2.07 0.71 19.82
C ARG A 98 -1.93 -0.82 19.70
N LEU A 99 -2.40 -1.40 18.60
CA LEU A 99 -2.24 -2.82 18.33
C LEU A 99 -1.02 -3.08 17.45
N VAL A 100 -0.89 -2.37 16.36
CA VAL A 100 0.14 -2.58 15.34
C VAL A 100 1.55 -2.34 15.89
N LEU A 101 1.74 -1.27 16.67
CA LEU A 101 3.06 -0.95 17.21
C LEU A 101 3.62 -2.06 18.09
N PRO A 102 2.95 -2.50 19.18
CA PRO A 102 3.54 -3.51 20.07
C PRO A 102 3.58 -4.92 19.48
N THR A 103 2.72 -5.24 18.51
CA THR A 103 2.63 -6.61 17.97
C THR A 103 3.53 -6.85 16.76
N VAL A 104 3.78 -5.84 15.94
CA VAL A 104 4.55 -5.99 14.70
C VAL A 104 5.78 -5.07 14.69
N ILE A 105 5.58 -3.79 14.97
CA ILE A 105 6.63 -2.80 14.71
C ILE A 105 7.71 -2.77 15.79
N GLU A 106 7.34 -2.82 17.07
CA GLU A 106 8.32 -2.80 18.16
C GLU A 106 9.25 -4.02 18.16
N PRO A 107 8.78 -5.25 17.90
CA PRO A 107 9.66 -6.41 17.72
C PRO A 107 10.68 -6.19 16.57
N LEU A 108 10.22 -5.80 15.40
CA LEU A 108 11.09 -5.53 14.25
C LEU A 108 12.10 -4.39 14.53
N ARG A 109 11.68 -3.36 15.26
CA ARG A 109 12.59 -2.28 15.68
C ARG A 109 13.60 -2.71 16.72
N ALA A 110 13.25 -3.65 17.58
CA ALA A 110 14.20 -4.22 18.54
C ALA A 110 15.31 -5.00 17.80
N GLU A 111 14.93 -5.87 16.86
CA GLU A 111 15.87 -6.58 15.98
C GLU A 111 16.73 -5.60 15.17
N TRP A 112 16.11 -4.56 14.60
CA TRP A 112 16.83 -3.53 13.84
C TRP A 112 17.92 -2.84 14.67
N LYS A 113 17.66 -2.52 15.93
CA LYS A 113 18.65 -1.93 16.83
C LYS A 113 19.85 -2.86 17.06
N GLU A 114 19.61 -4.16 17.17
CA GLU A 114 20.67 -5.16 17.31
C GLU A 114 21.55 -5.22 16.05
N VAL A 115 20.90 -5.22 14.86
CA VAL A 115 21.60 -5.19 13.57
C VAL A 115 22.43 -3.92 13.41
N GLN A 116 21.89 -2.76 13.77
CA GLN A 116 22.65 -1.49 13.74
C GLN A 116 23.90 -1.56 14.64
N ALA A 117 23.76 -2.08 15.85
CA ALA A 117 24.90 -2.23 16.79
C ALA A 117 25.94 -3.23 16.27
N ALA A 118 25.51 -4.33 15.65
CA ALA A 118 26.38 -5.32 15.03
C ALA A 118 27.15 -4.70 13.83
N ALA A 119 26.45 -4.00 12.94
CA ALA A 119 27.04 -3.34 11.79
C ALA A 119 28.11 -2.30 12.20
N LEU A 120 27.81 -1.48 13.19
CA LEU A 120 28.80 -0.52 13.76
C LEU A 120 30.03 -1.23 14.34
N THR A 121 29.81 -2.36 15.00
CA THR A 121 30.91 -3.17 15.57
C THR A 121 31.79 -3.73 14.45
N TYR A 122 31.18 -4.31 13.39
CA TYR A 122 31.92 -4.80 12.24
C TYR A 122 32.73 -3.70 11.53
N GLU A 123 32.13 -2.52 11.35
CA GLU A 123 32.84 -1.36 10.78
C GLU A 123 34.05 -0.96 11.62
N SER A 124 33.90 -0.91 12.94
CA SER A 124 35.02 -0.58 13.86
C SER A 124 36.17 -1.57 13.79
N LEU A 125 35.89 -2.81 13.40
CA LEU A 125 36.87 -3.91 13.22
C LEU A 125 37.40 -3.99 11.78
N GLY A 126 37.03 -3.09 10.88
CA GLY A 126 37.39 -3.11 9.47
C GLY A 126 36.73 -4.23 8.67
N LYS A 127 35.66 -4.81 9.17
CA LYS A 127 34.89 -5.91 8.56
C LYS A 127 33.69 -5.40 7.80
N HIS A 128 33.94 -4.55 6.82
CA HIS A 128 32.91 -3.85 6.06
C HIS A 128 31.92 -4.82 5.37
N LYS A 129 32.41 -5.92 4.80
CA LYS A 129 31.52 -6.89 4.13
C LYS A 129 30.53 -7.54 5.08
N GLU A 130 30.98 -7.88 6.28
CA GLU A 130 30.13 -8.45 7.32
C GLU A 130 29.09 -7.46 7.81
N ALA A 131 29.44 -6.16 7.93
CA ALA A 131 28.49 -5.11 8.26
C ALA A 131 27.36 -5.01 7.21
N VAL A 132 27.73 -5.01 5.92
CA VAL A 132 26.75 -4.95 4.81
C VAL A 132 25.86 -6.19 4.81
N GLU A 133 26.41 -7.40 4.99
CA GLU A 133 25.63 -8.65 4.99
C GLU A 133 24.64 -8.70 6.17
N GLU A 134 25.01 -8.21 7.33
CA GLU A 134 24.13 -8.13 8.50
C GLU A 134 22.89 -7.27 8.20
N VAL A 135 23.08 -6.09 7.61
CA VAL A 135 22.01 -5.18 7.24
C VAL A 135 21.15 -5.76 6.11
N LYS A 136 21.77 -6.39 5.10
CA LYS A 136 21.05 -7.08 4.02
C LYS A 136 20.22 -8.26 4.52
N ALA A 137 20.74 -9.00 5.51
CA ALA A 137 20.00 -10.11 6.12
C ALA A 137 18.71 -9.60 6.81
N PHE A 138 18.79 -8.48 7.53
CA PHE A 138 17.60 -7.88 8.12
C PHE A 138 16.64 -7.35 7.05
N GLN A 139 17.12 -6.76 5.96
CA GLN A 139 16.25 -6.33 4.86
C GLN A 139 15.48 -7.51 4.26
N ARG A 140 16.16 -8.64 3.98
CA ARG A 140 15.50 -9.87 3.51
C ARG A 140 14.43 -10.33 4.51
N HIS A 141 14.79 -10.37 5.80
CA HIS A 141 13.83 -10.73 6.86
C HIS A 141 12.61 -9.80 6.86
N LEU A 142 12.81 -8.49 6.78
CA LEU A 142 11.72 -7.51 6.74
C LEU A 142 10.78 -7.73 5.54
N CYS A 143 11.33 -8.08 4.38
CA CYS A 143 10.56 -8.39 3.17
C CYS A 143 9.86 -9.77 3.23
N ASP A 144 10.31 -10.67 4.11
CA ASP A 144 9.69 -12.00 4.30
C ASP A 144 8.57 -12.00 5.35
N VAL A 145 8.49 -10.97 6.20
CA VAL A 145 7.44 -10.86 7.22
C VAL A 145 6.06 -10.82 6.57
N ARG A 146 5.17 -11.68 7.04
CA ARG A 146 3.76 -11.74 6.58
C ARG A 146 2.84 -11.27 7.71
N VAL A 147 1.94 -10.37 7.36
CA VAL A 147 0.96 -9.82 8.30
C VAL A 147 -0.44 -10.24 7.86
N LEU A 148 -1.17 -10.90 8.76
CA LEU A 148 -2.55 -11.34 8.52
C LEU A 148 -3.51 -10.59 9.43
N ASP A 149 -4.49 -9.93 8.82
CA ASP A 149 -5.68 -9.43 9.52
C ASP A 149 -6.88 -10.32 9.18
N PRO A 150 -7.40 -11.11 10.15
CA PRO A 150 -8.47 -12.06 9.89
C PRO A 150 -9.86 -11.40 9.75
N ALA A 151 -9.97 -10.09 9.90
CA ALA A 151 -11.22 -9.34 9.76
C ALA A 151 -10.90 -7.92 9.25
N CYS A 152 -10.19 -7.84 8.11
CA CYS A 152 -9.49 -6.62 7.70
C CYS A 152 -10.39 -5.44 7.32
N GLY A 153 -11.68 -5.66 7.10
CA GLY A 153 -12.58 -4.59 6.66
C GLY A 153 -12.08 -3.92 5.39
N SER A 154 -11.89 -2.62 5.44
CA SER A 154 -11.30 -1.81 4.37
C SER A 154 -9.76 -1.72 4.42
N GLY A 155 -9.09 -2.57 5.20
CA GLY A 155 -7.63 -2.69 5.21
C GLY A 155 -6.89 -1.68 6.09
N ASN A 156 -7.55 -1.00 7.01
CA ASN A 156 -6.95 0.07 7.80
C ASN A 156 -5.74 -0.41 8.64
N PHE A 157 -5.86 -1.56 9.31
CA PHE A 157 -4.74 -2.14 10.08
C PHE A 157 -3.57 -2.55 9.18
N LEU A 158 -3.87 -3.17 8.05
CA LEU A 158 -2.86 -3.58 7.08
C LEU A 158 -2.14 -2.36 6.48
N TYR A 159 -2.88 -1.30 6.14
CA TYR A 159 -2.31 -0.07 5.60
C TYR A 159 -1.38 0.63 6.58
N VAL A 160 -1.80 0.80 7.85
CA VAL A 160 -0.95 1.42 8.89
C VAL A 160 0.30 0.58 9.14
N THR A 161 0.16 -0.75 9.10
CA THR A 161 1.32 -1.64 9.25
C THR A 161 2.29 -1.51 8.07
N LEU A 162 1.78 -1.49 6.83
CA LEU A 162 2.58 -1.25 5.63
C LEU A 162 3.36 0.06 5.74
N GLU A 163 2.70 1.14 6.14
CA GLU A 163 3.33 2.45 6.32
C GLU A 163 4.51 2.40 7.30
N HIS A 164 4.31 1.79 8.48
CA HIS A 164 5.38 1.66 9.48
C HIS A 164 6.53 0.76 9.01
N MET A 165 6.22 -0.35 8.32
CA MET A 165 7.24 -1.24 7.76
C MET A 165 8.03 -0.55 6.63
N LYS A 166 7.38 0.26 5.77
CA LYS A 166 8.06 1.07 4.75
C LYS A 166 8.98 2.12 5.36
N ARG A 167 8.58 2.74 6.46
CA ARG A 167 9.46 3.68 7.19
C ARG A 167 10.69 2.98 7.75
N LEU A 168 10.51 1.78 8.32
CA LEU A 168 11.63 0.97 8.82
C LEU A 168 12.56 0.54 7.68
N GLU A 169 12.00 0.12 6.54
CA GLU A 169 12.76 -0.18 5.32
C GLU A 169 13.60 1.02 4.87
N GLY A 170 13.03 2.23 4.90
CA GLY A 170 13.76 3.45 4.58
C GLY A 170 14.99 3.67 5.48
N GLU A 171 14.89 3.35 6.77
CA GLU A 171 16.03 3.41 7.69
C GLU A 171 17.10 2.37 7.32
N VAL A 172 16.69 1.15 6.93
CA VAL A 172 17.60 0.07 6.48
C VAL A 172 18.33 0.47 5.20
N LEU A 173 17.60 0.99 4.22
CA LEU A 173 18.18 1.44 2.95
C LEU A 173 19.14 2.63 3.14
N ASN A 174 18.83 3.55 4.05
CA ASN A 174 19.74 4.65 4.39
C ASN A 174 21.07 4.12 4.97
N LEU A 175 21.01 3.16 5.90
CA LEU A 175 22.22 2.56 6.45
C LEU A 175 23.03 1.81 5.40
N LEU A 176 22.37 1.08 4.47
CA LEU A 176 23.04 0.45 3.33
C LEU A 176 23.71 1.48 2.42
N GLY A 177 23.08 2.63 2.19
CA GLY A 177 23.66 3.76 1.47
C GLY A 177 24.90 4.32 2.16
N ASP A 178 24.85 4.51 3.48
CA ASP A 178 25.98 4.97 4.29
C ASP A 178 27.15 3.96 4.26
N LEU A 179 26.84 2.67 4.14
CA LEU A 179 27.81 1.59 3.93
C LEU A 179 28.24 1.44 2.45
N GLY A 180 27.95 2.43 1.59
CA GLY A 180 28.41 2.48 0.20
C GLY A 180 27.65 1.57 -0.77
N GLN A 181 26.53 0.99 -0.34
CA GLN A 181 25.64 0.20 -1.20
C GLN A 181 24.67 1.15 -1.89
N THR A 182 25.04 1.68 -3.04
CA THR A 182 24.24 2.65 -3.81
C THR A 182 23.63 2.01 -5.04
N GLY A 183 22.35 1.73 -4.99
CA GLY A 183 21.55 1.32 -6.16
C GLY A 183 20.52 0.21 -5.88
N MET A 184 19.43 0.21 -6.66
CA MET A 184 18.40 -0.84 -6.62
C MET A 184 18.96 -2.25 -6.88
N LEU A 185 20.09 -2.37 -7.59
CA LEU A 185 20.78 -3.63 -7.89
C LEU A 185 21.41 -4.26 -6.64
N ASP A 186 21.81 -3.44 -5.66
CA ASP A 186 22.46 -3.94 -4.44
C ASP A 186 21.47 -4.54 -3.44
N THR A 187 20.19 -4.22 -3.57
CA THR A 187 19.11 -4.74 -2.72
C THR A 187 18.35 -5.91 -3.38
N GLU A 188 18.83 -6.42 -4.54
CA GLU A 188 18.21 -7.52 -5.30
C GLU A 188 16.73 -7.27 -5.67
N GLY A 189 16.30 -6.00 -5.69
CA GLY A 189 14.90 -5.62 -5.93
C GLY A 189 13.94 -5.98 -4.80
N LEU A 190 14.47 -6.41 -3.64
CA LEU A 190 13.65 -6.70 -2.46
C LEU A 190 13.13 -5.41 -1.84
N THR A 191 11.83 -5.37 -1.63
CA THR A 191 11.14 -4.24 -0.98
C THR A 191 9.93 -4.73 -0.21
N VAL A 192 9.60 -4.04 0.87
CA VAL A 192 8.32 -4.23 1.55
C VAL A 192 7.21 -3.82 0.60
N ASP A 193 6.30 -4.72 0.30
CA ASP A 193 5.23 -4.50 -0.67
C ASP A 193 3.86 -5.05 -0.21
N PRO A 194 2.76 -4.69 -0.87
CA PRO A 194 1.42 -5.13 -0.48
C PRO A 194 1.20 -6.65 -0.43
N HIS A 195 1.99 -7.48 -1.12
CA HIS A 195 1.83 -8.94 -1.09
C HIS A 195 2.15 -9.59 0.26
N GLN A 196 2.83 -8.86 1.15
CA GLN A 196 3.11 -9.29 2.52
C GLN A 196 1.89 -9.17 3.44
N PHE A 197 0.88 -8.39 3.03
CA PHE A 197 -0.27 -8.02 3.84
C PHE A 197 -1.50 -8.81 3.39
N LEU A 198 -1.92 -9.75 4.24
CA LEU A 198 -3.00 -10.68 3.97
C LEU A 198 -4.23 -10.28 4.77
N GLY A 199 -5.39 -10.25 4.13
CA GLY A 199 -6.65 -9.91 4.78
C GLY A 199 -7.73 -10.96 4.52
N LEU A 200 -8.54 -11.24 5.53
CA LEU A 200 -9.79 -11.98 5.36
C LEU A 200 -10.96 -11.01 5.57
N GLU A 201 -11.88 -10.99 4.63
CA GLU A 201 -13.07 -10.14 4.70
C GLU A 201 -14.25 -10.82 4.03
N ILE A 202 -15.41 -10.83 4.70
CA ILE A 202 -16.65 -11.45 4.17
C ILE A 202 -17.33 -10.52 3.16
N ASN A 203 -17.23 -9.20 3.37
CA ASN A 203 -17.80 -8.23 2.47
C ASN A 203 -16.90 -8.01 1.24
N PRO A 204 -17.28 -8.45 0.04
CA PRO A 204 -16.43 -8.36 -1.14
C PRO A 204 -16.10 -6.91 -1.54
N ARG A 205 -16.96 -5.93 -1.20
CA ARG A 205 -16.67 -4.51 -1.46
C ARG A 205 -15.60 -3.99 -0.52
N ALA A 206 -15.65 -4.36 0.77
CA ALA A 206 -14.64 -3.99 1.73
C ALA A 206 -13.28 -4.62 1.37
N ALA A 207 -13.26 -5.89 0.98
CA ALA A 207 -12.05 -6.57 0.52
C ALA A 207 -11.40 -5.87 -0.68
N ARG A 208 -12.18 -5.47 -1.70
CA ARG A 208 -11.68 -4.71 -2.86
C ARG A 208 -11.13 -3.33 -2.46
N ILE A 209 -11.77 -2.68 -1.48
CA ILE A 209 -11.27 -1.39 -0.96
C ILE A 209 -9.97 -1.60 -0.19
N ALA A 210 -9.85 -2.66 0.61
CA ALA A 210 -8.61 -2.98 1.31
C ALA A 210 -7.44 -3.16 0.33
N GLU A 211 -7.64 -3.92 -0.74
CA GLU A 211 -6.66 -4.08 -1.81
C GLU A 211 -6.29 -2.73 -2.44
N MET A 212 -7.29 -1.92 -2.80
CA MET A 212 -7.08 -0.59 -3.38
C MET A 212 -6.29 0.33 -2.44
N VAL A 213 -6.63 0.36 -1.14
CA VAL A 213 -5.97 1.20 -0.13
C VAL A 213 -4.50 0.83 -0.01
N LEU A 214 -4.16 -0.46 0.02
CA LEU A 214 -2.78 -0.92 0.08
C LEU A 214 -2.00 -0.52 -1.18
N TRP A 215 -2.58 -0.72 -2.37
CA TRP A 215 -1.91 -0.39 -3.63
C TRP A 215 -1.82 1.11 -3.91
N ILE A 216 -2.77 1.94 -3.46
CA ILE A 216 -2.67 3.41 -3.58
C ILE A 216 -1.67 3.96 -2.55
N GLY A 217 -1.64 3.39 -1.35
CA GLY A 217 -0.70 3.81 -0.32
C GLY A 217 0.75 3.47 -0.63
N TYR A 218 1.00 2.35 -1.30
CA TYR A 218 2.35 1.86 -1.60
C TYR A 218 3.22 2.84 -2.43
N PRO A 219 2.76 3.47 -3.53
CA PRO A 219 3.56 4.40 -4.31
C PRO A 219 3.92 5.70 -3.58
N GLN A 220 3.27 6.03 -2.47
CA GLN A 220 3.60 7.23 -1.69
C GLN A 220 4.97 7.14 -1.00
N TRP A 221 5.58 5.93 -0.99
CA TRP A 221 6.86 5.64 -0.33
C TRP A 221 8.01 5.39 -1.31
N HIS A 222 7.75 5.56 -2.60
CA HIS A 222 8.68 5.51 -3.72
C HIS A 222 8.71 6.87 -4.39
#